data_2fe0424ae9e24ac6164da574d88e404b
#
_entry.id   2fe0424ae9e24ac6164da574d88e404b
#
_cell.length_a   1.000
_cell.length_b   1.000
_cell.length_c   1.000
_cell.angle_alpha   90.00
_cell.angle_beta   90.00
_cell.angle_gamma   90.00
#
_symmetry.space_group_name_H-M   'P 1'
#
loop_
_entity.id
_entity.type
_entity.pdbx_description
1 polymer ?
#
loop_
_entity_poly.entity_id
_entity_poly.type
_entity_poly.pdbx_seq_one_letter_code
_entity_poly.pdbx_strand_id
1 'polypeptide(L)'
;MKEETMNTLSGRPIRIGFGSLKGGTGKSTLAEITASYLCYTEGLRLFVVDCDYSQYSFFGLRERDKQTVQNGEPALQARMKKHFEVLGREAYRVIKSTAARAEEDVRRFMAERAGETFDLILFDLPGRADDPGLVELTLGMDYLISPIEPDRQSLVASMTYAPVIRDLGVSDDRCRIKEIYLVWNKIDRRVRTDVIAFYNEAIKREGLGLFDTQLPRSARFKKELTADGRPAFRSTYLPPDKSLIEGSGIEPFVKELIEKCNLKTARP
;
A
#
# COMPACT_ATOMS: atom_id res chain seq x y z
N MET A 1 1.90 39.68 -12.80
CA MET A 1 0.98 39.32 -11.72
C MET A 1 0.55 37.87 -11.98
N LYS A 2 1.34 36.96 -11.48
CA LYS A 2 1.01 35.52 -11.31
C LYS A 2 1.43 35.23 -9.89
N GLU A 3 0.57 35.55 -8.95
CA GLU A 3 0.68 35.18 -7.56
C GLU A 3 -0.44 34.23 -7.19
N GLU A 4 -0.06 33.23 -6.40
CA GLU A 4 -0.92 32.50 -5.48
C GLU A 4 -1.92 31.48 -6.06
N THR A 5 -1.38 30.36 -6.48
CA THR A 5 -2.10 29.08 -6.31
C THR A 5 -1.22 28.07 -5.56
N MET A 6 -0.55 28.55 -4.54
CA MET A 6 0.15 27.74 -3.54
C MET A 6 -0.55 27.93 -2.21
N ASN A 7 -1.66 27.23 -1.97
CA ASN A 7 -2.06 26.90 -0.60
C ASN A 7 -3.46 26.26 -0.51
N THR A 8 -3.64 25.00 -0.86
CA THR A 8 -4.81 24.23 -0.43
C THR A 8 -4.52 22.73 -0.28
N LEU A 9 -3.31 22.32 0.09
CA LEU A 9 -2.97 20.92 0.37
C LEU A 9 -2.97 20.60 1.87
N SER A 10 -3.41 21.48 2.76
CA SER A 10 -3.30 21.27 4.21
C SER A 10 -4.56 20.67 4.86
N GLY A 11 -5.42 19.98 4.15
CA GLY A 11 -6.69 19.53 4.71
C GLY A 11 -7.21 18.16 4.29
N ARG A 12 -6.68 17.51 3.26
CA ARG A 12 -7.18 16.22 2.79
C ARG A 12 -6.14 15.09 2.91
N PRO A 13 -6.58 13.85 3.20
CA PRO A 13 -5.66 12.71 3.23
C PRO A 13 -5.04 12.44 1.84
N ILE A 14 -3.77 12.05 1.84
CA ILE A 14 -3.09 11.53 0.63
C ILE A 14 -3.72 10.18 0.27
N ARG A 15 -3.85 9.89 -1.01
CA ARG A 15 -4.47 8.65 -1.52
C ARG A 15 -3.43 7.84 -2.27
N ILE A 16 -3.11 6.65 -1.75
CA ILE A 16 -2.15 5.73 -2.36
C ILE A 16 -2.86 4.45 -2.74
N GLY A 17 -2.83 4.11 -4.05
CA GLY A 17 -3.28 2.83 -4.56
C GLY A 17 -2.14 1.83 -4.69
N PHE A 18 -2.33 0.61 -4.23
CA PHE A 18 -1.51 -0.52 -4.60
C PHE A 18 -2.22 -1.27 -5.73
N GLY A 19 -1.62 -1.25 -6.92
CA GLY A 19 -2.23 -1.79 -8.13
C GLY A 19 -1.26 -2.63 -8.94
N SER A 20 -1.76 -3.65 -9.62
CA SER A 20 -0.99 -4.42 -10.60
C SER A 20 -1.97 -5.20 -11.48
N LEU A 21 -1.80 -5.14 -12.79
CA LEU A 21 -2.62 -5.92 -13.74
C LEU A 21 -2.25 -7.40 -13.81
N LYS A 22 -1.17 -7.80 -13.17
CA LYS A 22 -0.78 -9.20 -13.04
C LYS A 22 -1.13 -9.70 -11.65
N GLY A 23 -1.91 -10.79 -11.59
CA GLY A 23 -2.17 -11.48 -10.34
C GLY A 23 -0.89 -12.04 -9.71
N GLY A 24 -0.83 -12.08 -8.40
CA GLY A 24 0.25 -12.73 -7.67
C GLY A 24 1.53 -11.92 -7.50
N THR A 25 1.65 -10.68 -7.99
CA THR A 25 2.86 -9.84 -7.81
C THR A 25 3.14 -9.43 -6.36
N GLY A 26 2.22 -9.73 -5.44
CA GLY A 26 2.37 -9.38 -4.02
C GLY A 26 1.78 -8.03 -3.63
N LYS A 27 0.92 -7.46 -4.45
CA LYS A 27 0.21 -6.21 -4.26
C LYS A 27 -0.42 -6.10 -2.86
N SER A 28 -1.39 -6.95 -2.53
CA SER A 28 -2.09 -6.92 -1.23
C SER A 28 -1.14 -7.18 -0.05
N THR A 29 -0.21 -8.13 -0.18
CA THR A 29 0.80 -8.38 0.86
C THR A 29 1.64 -7.15 1.15
N LEU A 30 2.08 -6.43 0.10
CA LEU A 30 2.87 -5.20 0.27
C LEU A 30 2.02 -4.08 0.86
N ALA A 31 0.76 -3.94 0.43
CA ALA A 31 -0.19 -2.97 0.99
C ALA A 31 -0.44 -3.21 2.48
N GLU A 32 -0.67 -4.47 2.90
CA GLU A 32 -0.90 -4.89 4.29
C GLU A 32 0.28 -4.53 5.20
N ILE A 33 1.50 -4.88 4.77
CA ILE A 33 2.72 -4.61 5.54
C ILE A 33 2.97 -3.10 5.61
N THR A 34 2.79 -2.38 4.49
CA THR A 34 2.98 -0.94 4.41
C THR A 34 2.00 -0.19 5.31
N ALA A 35 0.72 -0.54 5.28
CA ALA A 35 -0.29 0.08 6.14
C ALA A 35 0.06 -0.08 7.63
N SER A 36 0.44 -1.30 8.03
CA SER A 36 0.81 -1.58 9.42
C SER A 36 2.09 -0.86 9.83
N TYR A 37 3.09 -0.80 8.96
CA TYR A 37 4.33 -0.07 9.23
C TYR A 37 4.07 1.44 9.37
N LEU A 38 3.38 2.04 8.40
CA LEU A 38 3.04 3.47 8.41
C LEU A 38 2.19 3.85 9.63
N CYS A 39 1.19 3.01 9.99
CA CYS A 39 0.34 3.29 11.13
C CYS A 39 1.06 3.11 12.46
N TYR A 40 1.71 1.96 12.67
CA TYR A 40 2.19 1.56 13.99
C TYR A 40 3.65 1.91 14.26
N THR A 41 4.45 2.14 13.21
CA THR A 41 5.86 2.55 13.34
C THR A 41 6.04 4.02 13.08
N GLU A 42 5.45 4.55 12.00
CA GLU A 42 5.60 5.96 11.61
C GLU A 42 4.52 6.89 12.18
N GLY A 43 3.49 6.33 12.80
CA GLY A 43 2.47 7.08 13.52
C GLY A 43 1.39 7.73 12.65
N LEU A 44 1.30 7.43 11.34
CA LEU A 44 0.28 7.99 10.46
C LEU A 44 -1.13 7.52 10.85
N ARG A 45 -2.11 8.41 10.73
CA ARG A 45 -3.52 8.09 10.85
C ARG A 45 -4.04 7.72 9.48
N LEU A 46 -4.42 6.48 9.31
CA LEU A 46 -4.86 5.95 8.04
C LEU A 46 -6.05 5.00 8.17
N PHE A 47 -6.73 4.79 7.07
CA PHE A 47 -7.61 3.64 6.88
C PHE A 47 -7.36 3.02 5.50
N VAL A 48 -7.82 1.80 5.33
CA VAL A 48 -7.61 1.01 4.12
C VAL A 48 -8.94 0.71 3.47
N VAL A 49 -8.96 0.80 2.14
CA VAL A 49 -10.09 0.39 1.29
C VAL A 49 -9.66 -0.84 0.49
N ASP A 50 -10.22 -1.98 0.82
CA ASP A 50 -10.01 -3.23 0.09
C ASP A 50 -11.01 -3.31 -1.07
N CYS A 51 -10.52 -3.03 -2.28
CA CYS A 51 -11.30 -3.01 -3.51
C CYS A 51 -11.17 -4.29 -4.33
N ASP A 52 -10.36 -5.27 -3.89
CA ASP A 52 -10.20 -6.54 -4.61
C ASP A 52 -11.40 -7.45 -4.36
N TYR A 53 -12.53 -7.06 -4.96
CA TYR A 53 -13.79 -7.80 -4.91
C TYR A 53 -13.55 -9.28 -5.25
N SER A 54 -14.27 -10.17 -4.66
CA SER A 54 -14.11 -11.63 -4.71
C SER A 54 -13.01 -12.20 -3.82
N GLN A 55 -11.86 -11.55 -3.67
CA GLN A 55 -10.79 -12.05 -2.79
C GLN A 55 -10.84 -11.39 -1.41
N TYR A 56 -10.96 -10.07 -1.34
CA TYR A 56 -10.90 -9.28 -0.11
C TYR A 56 -9.80 -9.76 0.84
N SER A 57 -8.58 -9.92 0.28
CA SER A 57 -7.48 -10.53 0.99
C SER A 57 -7.02 -9.70 2.19
N PHE A 58 -7.05 -8.38 2.06
CA PHE A 58 -6.70 -7.46 3.14
C PHE A 58 -7.73 -7.51 4.28
N PHE A 59 -9.01 -7.42 3.94
CA PHE A 59 -10.10 -7.54 4.92
C PHE A 59 -10.11 -8.93 5.56
N GLY A 60 -9.89 -9.97 4.78
CA GLY A 60 -9.76 -11.34 5.29
C GLY A 60 -8.63 -11.50 6.30
N LEU A 61 -7.47 -10.86 6.07
CA LEU A 61 -6.39 -10.83 7.05
C LEU A 61 -6.82 -10.10 8.32
N ARG A 62 -7.52 -8.97 8.22
CA ARG A 62 -8.04 -8.23 9.37
C ARG A 62 -8.94 -9.11 10.25
N GLU A 63 -9.85 -9.87 9.65
CA GLU A 63 -10.75 -10.73 10.40
C GLU A 63 -10.01 -11.92 11.04
N ARG A 64 -9.04 -12.51 10.33
CA ARG A 64 -8.20 -13.57 10.90
C ARG A 64 -7.37 -13.06 12.08
N ASP A 65 -6.73 -11.91 11.94
CA ASP A 65 -5.95 -11.30 13.02
C ASP A 65 -6.82 -11.01 14.24
N LYS A 66 -8.04 -10.48 14.03
CA LYS A 66 -9.01 -10.22 15.11
C LYS A 66 -9.35 -11.50 15.87
N GLN A 67 -9.67 -12.57 15.16
CA GLN A 67 -9.93 -13.88 15.76
C GLN A 67 -8.70 -14.42 16.49
N THR A 68 -7.51 -14.29 15.90
CA THR A 68 -6.26 -14.71 16.50
C THR A 68 -5.96 -13.97 17.80
N VAL A 69 -6.23 -12.66 17.87
CA VAL A 69 -6.06 -11.88 19.11
C VAL A 69 -7.10 -12.28 20.15
N GLN A 70 -8.35 -12.45 19.77
CA GLN A 70 -9.44 -12.82 20.68
C GLN A 70 -9.22 -14.19 21.33
N ASN A 71 -8.71 -15.14 20.55
CA ASN A 71 -8.46 -16.53 20.99
C ASN A 71 -6.99 -16.80 21.35
N GLY A 72 -6.16 -15.75 21.35
CA GLY A 72 -4.72 -15.88 21.56
C GLY A 72 -4.33 -16.15 23.01
N GLU A 73 -3.14 -16.66 23.17
CA GLU A 73 -2.54 -16.88 24.48
C GLU A 73 -2.36 -15.59 25.27
N PRO A 74 -2.32 -15.64 26.61
CA PRO A 74 -2.17 -14.45 27.45
C PRO A 74 -0.98 -13.55 27.07
N ALA A 75 0.12 -14.14 26.58
CA ALA A 75 1.29 -13.40 26.13
C ALA A 75 0.98 -12.52 24.91
N LEU A 76 0.23 -13.03 23.92
CA LEU A 76 -0.22 -12.25 22.78
C LEU A 76 -1.17 -11.12 23.20
N GLN A 77 -2.14 -11.43 24.04
CA GLN A 77 -3.11 -10.44 24.54
C GLN A 77 -2.40 -9.32 25.33
N ALA A 78 -1.45 -9.65 26.19
CA ALA A 78 -0.64 -8.66 26.91
C ALA A 78 0.19 -7.78 25.97
N ARG A 79 0.81 -8.38 24.93
CA ARG A 79 1.55 -7.66 23.89
C ARG A 79 0.64 -6.68 23.13
N MET A 80 -0.55 -7.11 22.75
CA MET A 80 -1.53 -6.28 22.05
C MET A 80 -2.00 -5.10 22.91
N LYS A 81 -2.36 -5.38 24.17
CA LYS A 81 -2.78 -4.34 25.11
C LYS A 81 -1.69 -3.28 25.26
N LYS A 82 -0.46 -3.68 25.56
CA LYS A 82 0.69 -2.77 25.67
C LYS A 82 0.93 -1.99 24.39
N HIS A 83 0.81 -2.63 23.22
CA HIS A 83 0.99 -1.96 21.94
C HIS A 83 -0.01 -0.80 21.74
N PHE A 84 -1.30 -1.04 21.98
CA PHE A 84 -2.33 -0.01 21.81
C PHE A 84 -2.33 1.05 22.93
N GLU A 85 -1.91 0.68 24.16
CA GLU A 85 -1.67 1.67 25.22
C GLU A 85 -0.56 2.67 24.82
N VAL A 86 0.55 2.17 24.27
CA VAL A 86 1.64 3.03 23.79
C VAL A 86 1.24 3.84 22.55
N LEU A 87 0.46 3.24 21.65
CA LEU A 87 -0.02 3.91 20.45
C LEU A 87 -1.04 5.02 20.77
N GLY A 88 -1.79 4.90 21.90
CA GLY A 88 -2.81 5.85 22.32
C GLY A 88 -4.04 5.93 21.41
N ARG A 89 -4.24 4.94 20.54
CA ARG A 89 -5.37 4.86 19.60
C ARG A 89 -5.65 3.43 19.16
N GLU A 90 -6.84 3.22 18.58
CA GLU A 90 -7.23 1.93 18.02
C GLU A 90 -6.47 1.56 16.74
N ALA A 91 -6.61 0.29 16.35
CA ALA A 91 -6.11 -0.18 15.06
C ALA A 91 -6.80 0.56 13.90
N TYR A 92 -6.04 0.84 12.84
CA TYR A 92 -6.62 1.45 11.64
C TYR A 92 -7.78 0.62 11.09
N ARG A 93 -8.72 1.26 10.44
CA ARG A 93 -9.90 0.58 9.86
C ARG A 93 -9.60 0.01 8.49
N VAL A 94 -10.24 -1.11 8.17
CA VAL A 94 -10.24 -1.70 6.83
C VAL A 94 -11.70 -1.82 6.39
N ILE A 95 -12.05 -1.16 5.30
CA ILE A 95 -13.41 -1.23 4.73
C ILE A 95 -13.40 -2.00 3.42
N LYS A 96 -14.44 -2.79 3.18
CA LYS A 96 -14.68 -3.46 1.90
C LYS A 96 -15.32 -2.51 0.92
N SER A 97 -14.88 -2.56 -0.34
CA SER A 97 -15.52 -1.86 -1.44
C SER A 97 -15.34 -2.62 -2.76
N THR A 98 -15.75 -2.02 -3.84
CA THR A 98 -15.39 -2.38 -5.21
C THR A 98 -14.75 -1.16 -5.87
N ALA A 99 -14.03 -1.34 -6.96
CA ALA A 99 -13.44 -0.20 -7.67
C ALA A 99 -14.50 0.84 -8.05
N ALA A 100 -15.67 0.40 -8.51
CA ALA A 100 -16.77 1.28 -8.91
C ALA A 100 -17.46 2.04 -7.74
N ARG A 101 -17.37 1.54 -6.50
CA ARG A 101 -18.05 2.14 -5.34
C ARG A 101 -17.11 2.81 -4.34
N ALA A 102 -15.81 2.66 -4.52
CA ALA A 102 -14.81 3.07 -3.53
C ALA A 102 -14.94 4.55 -3.15
N GLU A 103 -15.21 5.43 -4.11
CA GLU A 103 -15.37 6.87 -3.86
C GLU A 103 -16.58 7.18 -2.97
N GLU A 104 -17.70 6.49 -3.21
CA GLU A 104 -18.91 6.64 -2.39
C GLU A 104 -18.68 6.10 -0.98
N ASP A 105 -18.09 4.92 -0.87
CA ASP A 105 -17.82 4.27 0.42
C ASP A 105 -16.82 5.07 1.26
N VAL A 106 -15.79 5.67 0.64
CA VAL A 106 -14.86 6.59 1.32
C VAL A 106 -15.57 7.83 1.83
N ARG A 107 -16.41 8.47 1.00
CA ARG A 107 -17.17 9.66 1.42
C ARG A 107 -18.08 9.34 2.59
N ARG A 108 -18.81 8.23 2.54
CA ARG A 108 -19.68 7.77 3.64
C ARG A 108 -18.87 7.51 4.91
N PHE A 109 -17.78 6.76 4.82
CA PHE A 109 -16.91 6.44 5.95
C PHE A 109 -16.35 7.69 6.63
N MET A 110 -15.91 8.68 5.84
CA MET A 110 -15.39 9.94 6.37
C MET A 110 -16.50 10.81 7.00
N ALA A 111 -17.70 10.82 6.41
CA ALA A 111 -18.84 11.55 6.95
C ALA A 111 -19.29 11.00 8.31
N GLU A 112 -19.32 9.68 8.47
CA GLU A 112 -19.59 9.02 9.75
C GLU A 112 -18.56 9.33 10.84
N ARG A 113 -17.40 9.86 10.45
CA ARG A 113 -16.24 10.18 11.32
C ARG A 113 -15.77 11.62 11.16
N ALA A 114 -16.70 12.54 11.05
CA ALA A 114 -16.39 13.96 10.79
C ALA A 114 -15.45 14.63 11.82
N GLY A 115 -15.26 14.02 13.01
CA GLY A 115 -14.30 14.48 14.02
C GLY A 115 -12.91 13.85 13.93
N GLU A 116 -12.72 12.85 13.07
CA GLU A 116 -11.44 12.16 12.89
C GLU A 116 -10.67 12.78 11.72
N THR A 117 -9.35 12.88 11.86
CA THR A 117 -8.47 13.32 10.78
C THR A 117 -7.60 12.16 10.32
N PHE A 118 -7.46 12.02 9.01
CA PHE A 118 -6.63 11.00 8.39
C PHE A 118 -5.52 11.66 7.56
N ASP A 119 -4.31 11.12 7.66
CA ASP A 119 -3.15 11.55 6.90
C ASP A 119 -3.09 10.83 5.54
N LEU A 120 -3.60 9.58 5.50
CA LEU A 120 -3.50 8.68 4.36
C LEU A 120 -4.75 7.81 4.21
N ILE A 121 -5.18 7.60 2.97
CA ILE A 121 -6.10 6.53 2.56
C ILE A 121 -5.32 5.57 1.67
N LEU A 122 -5.24 4.32 2.05
CA LEU A 122 -4.58 3.29 1.27
C LEU A 122 -5.62 2.41 0.58
N PHE A 123 -5.44 2.17 -0.72
CA PHE A 123 -6.34 1.34 -1.51
C PHE A 123 -5.61 0.07 -1.96
N ASP A 124 -6.18 -1.09 -1.69
CA ASP A 124 -5.79 -2.35 -2.31
C ASP A 124 -6.67 -2.55 -3.54
N LEU A 125 -6.11 -2.27 -4.72
CA LEU A 125 -6.84 -2.25 -5.99
C LEU A 125 -7.00 -3.68 -6.55
N PRO A 126 -8.04 -3.94 -7.37
CA PRO A 126 -8.19 -5.22 -8.08
C PRO A 126 -6.96 -5.57 -8.91
N GLY A 127 -6.68 -6.86 -9.02
CA GLY A 127 -5.60 -7.38 -9.87
C GLY A 127 -6.03 -7.68 -11.31
N ARG A 128 -7.15 -7.14 -11.78
CA ARG A 128 -7.76 -7.43 -13.09
C ARG A 128 -8.02 -6.14 -13.83
N ALA A 129 -7.61 -6.09 -15.10
CA ALA A 129 -7.77 -4.91 -15.95
C ALA A 129 -9.23 -4.63 -16.34
N ASP A 130 -10.06 -5.67 -16.34
CA ASP A 130 -11.48 -5.63 -16.73
C ASP A 130 -12.43 -5.29 -15.56
N ASP A 131 -11.91 -4.94 -14.39
CA ASP A 131 -12.73 -4.56 -13.24
C ASP A 131 -13.41 -3.21 -13.51
N PRO A 132 -14.73 -3.13 -13.43
CA PRO A 132 -15.45 -1.89 -13.66
C PRO A 132 -15.07 -0.80 -12.66
N GLY A 133 -14.77 0.40 -13.17
CA GLY A 133 -14.38 1.55 -12.36
C GLY A 133 -12.91 1.58 -11.92
N LEU A 134 -12.09 0.56 -12.26
CA LEU A 134 -10.68 0.54 -11.86
C LEU A 134 -9.91 1.73 -12.41
N VAL A 135 -10.11 2.09 -13.67
CA VAL A 135 -9.43 3.24 -14.29
C VAL A 135 -9.83 4.53 -13.58
N GLU A 136 -11.12 4.78 -13.39
CA GLU A 136 -11.64 5.96 -12.73
C GLU A 136 -11.13 6.06 -11.27
N LEU A 137 -11.18 4.96 -10.52
CA LEU A 137 -10.64 4.91 -9.17
C LEU A 137 -9.14 5.21 -9.15
N THR A 138 -8.38 4.66 -10.10
CA THR A 138 -6.93 4.88 -10.20
C THR A 138 -6.60 6.34 -10.48
N LEU A 139 -7.35 6.99 -11.37
CA LEU A 139 -7.19 8.43 -11.67
C LEU A 139 -7.49 9.31 -10.44
N GLY A 140 -8.29 8.84 -9.50
CA GLY A 140 -8.58 9.48 -8.22
C GLY A 140 -7.51 9.33 -7.14
N MET A 141 -6.43 8.55 -7.38
CA MET A 141 -5.30 8.43 -6.44
C MET A 141 -4.33 9.60 -6.58
N ASP A 142 -3.58 9.92 -5.52
CA ASP A 142 -2.43 10.83 -5.63
C ASP A 142 -1.20 10.07 -6.16
N TYR A 143 -1.05 8.80 -5.74
CA TYR A 143 0.06 7.93 -6.16
C TYR A 143 -0.42 6.51 -6.40
N LEU A 144 0.16 5.85 -7.40
CA LEU A 144 -0.04 4.42 -7.66
C LEU A 144 1.29 3.70 -7.43
N ILE A 145 1.28 2.67 -6.59
CA ILE A 145 2.42 1.78 -6.35
C ILE A 145 2.15 0.44 -7.01
N SER A 146 2.97 0.06 -7.97
CA SER A 146 2.80 -1.18 -8.72
C SER A 146 3.99 -2.12 -8.49
N PRO A 147 3.83 -3.19 -7.70
CA PRO A 147 4.85 -4.21 -7.56
C PRO A 147 4.99 -5.01 -8.86
N ILE A 148 6.23 -5.15 -9.31
CA ILE A 148 6.61 -5.90 -10.51
C ILE A 148 7.58 -7.02 -10.16
N GLU A 149 7.49 -8.13 -10.87
CA GLU A 149 8.45 -9.23 -10.77
C GLU A 149 9.41 -9.21 -11.98
N PRO A 150 10.63 -9.76 -11.85
CA PRO A 150 11.60 -9.79 -12.94
C PRO A 150 11.25 -10.85 -13.99
N ASP A 151 10.03 -10.80 -14.50
CA ASP A 151 9.52 -11.61 -15.58
C ASP A 151 8.82 -10.76 -16.65
N ARG A 152 8.86 -11.24 -17.88
CA ARG A 152 8.36 -10.51 -19.04
C ARG A 152 6.87 -10.14 -18.92
N GLN A 153 6.03 -11.02 -18.35
CA GLN A 153 4.59 -10.77 -18.27
C GLN A 153 4.27 -9.65 -17.28
N SER A 154 4.94 -9.63 -16.13
CA SER A 154 4.78 -8.59 -15.12
C SER A 154 5.15 -7.23 -15.67
N LEU A 155 6.26 -7.15 -16.38
CA LEU A 155 6.75 -5.91 -16.98
C LEU A 155 5.84 -5.42 -18.09
N VAL A 156 5.47 -6.28 -19.05
CA VAL A 156 4.58 -5.90 -20.15
C VAL A 156 3.25 -5.39 -19.60
N ALA A 157 2.64 -6.09 -18.64
CA ALA A 157 1.38 -5.66 -18.02
C ALA A 157 1.50 -4.26 -17.39
N SER A 158 2.56 -4.02 -16.62
CA SER A 158 2.77 -2.72 -15.95
C SER A 158 3.11 -1.60 -16.93
N MET A 159 3.96 -1.87 -17.93
CA MET A 159 4.35 -0.92 -18.97
C MET A 159 3.22 -0.62 -19.98
N THR A 160 2.19 -1.44 -20.03
CA THR A 160 0.99 -1.16 -20.84
C THR A 160 -0.01 -0.30 -20.06
N TYR A 161 -0.21 -0.61 -18.77
CA TYR A 161 -1.23 0.06 -17.97
C TYR A 161 -0.81 1.46 -17.50
N ALA A 162 0.40 1.60 -17.00
CA ALA A 162 0.84 2.85 -16.40
C ALA A 162 0.85 4.04 -17.37
N PRO A 163 1.34 3.90 -18.63
CA PRO A 163 1.22 4.98 -19.62
C PRO A 163 -0.22 5.34 -19.94
N VAL A 164 -1.13 4.37 -20.05
CA VAL A 164 -2.55 4.62 -20.30
C VAL A 164 -3.17 5.46 -19.17
N ILE A 165 -2.91 5.13 -17.93
CA ILE A 165 -3.39 5.92 -16.78
C ILE A 165 -2.79 7.33 -16.81
N ARG A 166 -1.50 7.46 -17.08
CA ARG A 166 -0.85 8.77 -17.17
C ARG A 166 -1.45 9.62 -18.29
N ASP A 167 -1.61 9.06 -19.48
CA ASP A 167 -2.09 9.79 -20.66
C ASP A 167 -3.58 10.19 -20.51
N LEU A 168 -4.40 9.34 -19.89
CA LEU A 168 -5.76 9.70 -19.50
C LEU A 168 -5.75 10.81 -18.44
N GLY A 169 -4.79 10.79 -17.52
CA GLY A 169 -4.65 11.80 -16.49
C GLY A 169 -4.31 13.20 -17.01
N VAL A 170 -3.57 13.30 -18.10
CA VAL A 170 -3.26 14.59 -18.75
C VAL A 170 -4.51 15.21 -19.40
N SER A 171 -5.47 14.39 -19.78
CA SER A 171 -6.68 14.82 -20.52
C SER A 171 -7.89 15.08 -19.61
N ASP A 172 -7.83 14.78 -18.33
CA ASP A 172 -8.97 14.89 -17.40
C ASP A 172 -8.59 15.75 -16.17
N ASP A 173 -9.21 16.92 -16.04
CA ASP A 173 -9.02 17.85 -14.90
C ASP A 173 -9.38 17.21 -13.54
N ARG A 174 -10.10 16.09 -13.52
CA ARG A 174 -10.42 15.31 -12.31
C ARG A 174 -9.29 14.39 -11.87
N CYS A 175 -8.28 14.19 -12.72
CA CYS A 175 -7.15 13.35 -12.43
C CYS A 175 -6.29 13.93 -11.30
N ARG A 176 -6.01 13.10 -10.32
CA ARG A 176 -5.18 13.47 -9.16
C ARG A 176 -3.80 12.84 -9.20
N ILE A 177 -3.57 11.89 -10.10
CA ILE A 177 -2.31 11.14 -10.16
C ILE A 177 -1.14 12.09 -10.39
N LYS A 178 -0.24 12.09 -9.43
CA LYS A 178 1.02 12.83 -9.49
C LYS A 178 2.12 11.96 -10.06
N GLU A 179 2.13 10.68 -9.67
CA GLU A 179 3.16 9.75 -10.12
C GLU A 179 2.70 8.29 -9.99
N ILE A 180 3.21 7.46 -10.89
CA ILE A 180 3.07 6.01 -10.88
C ILE A 180 4.45 5.42 -10.62
N TYR A 181 4.60 4.74 -9.50
CA TYR A 181 5.85 4.13 -9.09
C TYR A 181 5.82 2.61 -9.27
N LEU A 182 6.77 2.08 -9.97
CA LEU A 182 7.05 0.65 -9.99
C LEU A 182 8.01 0.28 -8.87
N VAL A 183 7.85 -0.90 -8.28
CA VAL A 183 8.76 -1.44 -7.28
C VAL A 183 9.08 -2.90 -7.59
N TRP A 184 10.37 -3.20 -7.70
CA TRP A 184 10.82 -4.58 -7.87
C TRP A 184 10.47 -5.40 -6.64
N ASN A 185 9.69 -6.47 -6.84
CA ASN A 185 9.25 -7.37 -5.78
C ASN A 185 9.61 -8.82 -6.11
N LYS A 186 9.77 -9.62 -5.07
CA LYS A 186 10.12 -11.03 -5.16
C LYS A 186 11.40 -11.30 -5.97
N ILE A 187 12.37 -10.41 -5.83
CA ILE A 187 13.67 -10.59 -6.48
C ILE A 187 14.34 -11.83 -5.90
N ASP A 188 14.58 -12.82 -6.75
CA ASP A 188 15.42 -13.97 -6.41
C ASP A 188 16.90 -13.58 -6.50
N ARG A 189 17.74 -14.10 -5.60
CA ARG A 189 19.19 -13.85 -5.60
C ARG A 189 19.90 -14.27 -6.91
N ARG A 190 19.25 -15.11 -7.71
CA ARG A 190 19.75 -15.59 -9.00
C ARG A 190 19.39 -14.69 -10.18
N VAL A 191 18.56 -13.68 -9.96
CA VAL A 191 18.21 -12.74 -11.04
C VAL A 191 19.45 -11.96 -11.43
N ARG A 192 19.74 -11.95 -12.72
CA ARG A 192 20.90 -11.24 -13.27
C ARG A 192 20.69 -9.73 -13.17
N THR A 193 21.68 -9.03 -12.68
CA THR A 193 21.63 -7.58 -12.49
C THR A 193 21.52 -6.80 -13.80
N ASP A 194 22.08 -7.33 -14.89
CA ASP A 194 21.97 -6.73 -16.23
C ASP A 194 20.54 -6.74 -16.78
N VAL A 195 19.76 -7.79 -16.47
CA VAL A 195 18.33 -7.85 -16.82
C VAL A 195 17.55 -6.77 -16.09
N ILE A 196 17.77 -6.60 -14.79
CA ILE A 196 17.13 -5.54 -14.01
C ILE A 196 17.52 -4.16 -14.55
N ALA A 197 18.82 -3.94 -14.84
CA ALA A 197 19.30 -2.68 -15.38
C ALA A 197 18.64 -2.35 -16.73
N PHE A 198 18.55 -3.34 -17.63
CA PHE A 198 17.86 -3.17 -18.92
C PHE A 198 16.40 -2.72 -18.76
N TYR A 199 15.68 -3.35 -17.86
CA TYR A 199 14.28 -2.99 -17.61
C TYR A 199 14.12 -1.64 -16.90
N ASN A 200 15.04 -1.29 -16.01
CA ASN A 200 15.06 0.04 -15.38
C ASN A 200 15.16 1.15 -16.43
N GLU A 201 16.01 0.98 -17.43
CA GLU A 201 16.12 1.95 -18.54
C GLU A 201 14.83 2.01 -19.37
N ALA A 202 14.17 0.89 -19.60
CA ALA A 202 12.89 0.87 -20.31
C ALA A 202 11.79 1.60 -19.50
N ILE A 203 11.68 1.35 -18.19
CA ILE A 203 10.74 2.02 -17.29
C ILE A 203 10.96 3.53 -17.29
N LYS A 204 12.21 3.98 -17.21
CA LYS A 204 12.57 5.41 -17.26
C LYS A 204 12.20 6.06 -18.60
N ARG A 205 12.41 5.36 -19.72
CA ARG A 205 12.03 5.87 -21.06
C ARG A 205 10.53 6.09 -21.20
N GLU A 206 9.72 5.26 -20.54
CA GLU A 206 8.27 5.43 -20.47
C GLU A 206 7.84 6.55 -19.49
N GLY A 207 8.80 7.22 -18.83
CA GLY A 207 8.51 8.29 -17.89
C GLY A 207 7.82 7.82 -16.61
N LEU A 208 8.03 6.56 -16.22
CA LEU A 208 7.47 5.98 -14.99
C LEU A 208 8.46 6.09 -13.84
N GLY A 209 7.93 6.36 -12.64
CA GLY A 209 8.71 6.33 -11.42
C GLY A 209 9.17 4.92 -11.08
N LEU A 210 10.32 4.79 -10.47
CA LEU A 210 10.86 3.52 -10.00
C LEU A 210 11.40 3.70 -8.58
N PHE A 211 11.12 2.71 -7.72
CA PHE A 211 11.77 2.62 -6.43
C PHE A 211 13.21 2.12 -6.61
N ASP A 212 14.15 2.74 -5.89
CA ASP A 212 15.52 2.25 -5.80
C ASP A 212 15.60 0.97 -4.97
N THR A 213 14.71 0.86 -3.97
CA THR A 213 14.57 -0.32 -3.15
C THR A 213 14.00 -1.51 -3.94
N GLN A 214 14.68 -2.66 -3.80
CA GLN A 214 14.22 -3.94 -4.35
C GLN A 214 13.83 -4.88 -3.21
N LEU A 215 12.65 -5.50 -3.32
CA LEU A 215 12.14 -6.42 -2.29
C LEU A 215 12.49 -7.86 -2.65
N PRO A 216 13.20 -8.59 -1.77
CA PRO A 216 13.63 -9.95 -2.05
C PRO A 216 12.47 -10.95 -1.95
N ARG A 217 12.56 -12.04 -2.69
CA ARG A 217 11.70 -13.22 -2.47
C ARG A 217 12.05 -13.84 -1.11
N SER A 218 11.10 -13.82 -0.19
CA SER A 218 11.31 -14.35 1.16
C SER A 218 10.04 -14.96 1.75
N ALA A 219 10.20 -16.08 2.45
CA ALA A 219 9.12 -16.74 3.18
C ALA A 219 8.57 -15.88 4.35
N ARG A 220 9.33 -14.90 4.82
CA ARG A 220 8.89 -14.02 5.92
C ARG A 220 7.63 -13.23 5.58
N PHE A 221 7.44 -12.86 4.32
CA PHE A 221 6.24 -12.16 3.85
C PHE A 221 4.94 -12.98 4.01
N LYS A 222 5.04 -14.26 4.32
CA LYS A 222 3.91 -15.15 4.62
C LYS A 222 3.68 -15.38 6.11
N LYS A 223 4.55 -14.82 7.00
CA LYS A 223 4.41 -15.00 8.46
C LYS A 223 3.32 -14.08 9.00
N GLU A 224 2.12 -14.62 9.15
CA GLU A 224 0.98 -13.95 9.77
C GLU A 224 1.01 -14.07 11.29
N LEU A 225 0.11 -13.33 11.95
CA LEU A 225 -0.06 -13.40 13.40
C LEU A 225 -0.58 -14.79 13.82
N THR A 226 -0.02 -15.34 14.89
CA THR A 226 -0.38 -16.65 15.42
C THR A 226 -0.79 -16.52 16.88
N ALA A 227 -1.66 -17.44 17.35
CA ALA A 227 -2.22 -17.40 18.70
C ALA A 227 -1.15 -17.47 19.80
N ASP A 228 -0.04 -18.15 19.55
CA ASP A 228 1.12 -18.25 20.44
C ASP A 228 2.03 -17.00 20.44
N GLY A 229 1.66 -15.97 19.67
CA GLY A 229 2.37 -14.69 19.67
C GLY A 229 3.76 -14.71 19.05
N ARG A 230 4.10 -15.72 18.23
CA ARG A 230 5.38 -15.75 17.50
C ARG A 230 5.58 -14.49 16.66
N PRO A 231 6.85 -14.16 16.33
CA PRO A 231 7.15 -13.03 15.46
C PRO A 231 6.37 -13.08 14.15
N ALA A 232 5.54 -12.07 13.91
CA ALA A 232 4.76 -11.90 12.68
C ALA A 232 5.39 -10.82 11.80
N PHE A 233 5.34 -11.01 10.49
CA PHE A 233 5.79 -10.02 9.53
C PHE A 233 4.60 -9.32 8.86
N ARG A 234 3.49 -10.01 8.76
CA ARG A 234 2.24 -9.55 8.15
C ARG A 234 1.12 -9.65 9.17
N SER A 235 0.67 -8.50 9.64
CA SER A 235 -0.46 -8.36 10.54
C SER A 235 -1.10 -7.00 10.34
N THR A 236 -2.39 -6.92 10.55
CA THR A 236 -3.15 -5.68 10.50
C THR A 236 -3.30 -5.01 11.87
N TYR A 237 -2.79 -5.63 12.94
CA TYR A 237 -2.83 -5.13 14.31
C TYR A 237 -1.45 -4.77 14.90
N LEU A 238 -0.39 -5.28 14.29
CA LEU A 238 0.99 -5.05 14.73
C LEU A 238 1.86 -4.63 13.54
N PRO A 239 2.89 -3.84 13.76
CA PRO A 239 3.93 -3.65 12.75
C PRO A 239 4.68 -4.96 12.53
N PRO A 240 5.39 -5.10 11.40
CA PRO A 240 6.35 -6.20 11.21
C PRO A 240 7.28 -6.32 12.41
N ASP A 241 7.49 -7.55 12.90
CA ASP A 241 8.36 -7.79 14.04
C ASP A 241 9.81 -7.41 13.71
N LYS A 242 10.47 -6.70 14.62
CA LYS A 242 11.83 -6.19 14.42
C LYS A 242 12.84 -7.29 14.04
N SER A 243 12.68 -8.48 14.60
CA SER A 243 13.54 -9.63 14.29
C SER A 243 13.41 -10.14 12.84
N LEU A 244 12.35 -9.74 12.13
CA LEU A 244 12.06 -10.15 10.76
C LEU A 244 12.31 -9.03 9.73
N ILE A 245 12.54 -7.80 10.17
CA ILE A 245 12.73 -6.63 9.28
C ILE A 245 14.08 -6.67 8.57
N GLU A 246 15.15 -7.01 9.29
CA GLU A 246 16.50 -7.02 8.73
C GLU A 246 16.60 -7.87 7.46
N GLY A 247 17.13 -7.30 6.38
CA GLY A 247 17.25 -7.95 5.07
C GLY A 247 15.92 -8.23 4.36
N SER A 248 14.79 -7.66 4.83
CA SER A 248 13.48 -7.78 4.15
C SER A 248 13.30 -6.74 3.04
N GLY A 249 14.01 -5.63 3.10
CA GLY A 249 13.82 -4.48 2.22
C GLY A 249 12.63 -3.58 2.60
N ILE A 250 11.82 -3.96 3.61
CA ILE A 250 10.59 -3.20 3.94
C ILE A 250 10.91 -1.84 4.55
N GLU A 251 11.86 -1.76 5.45
CA GLU A 251 12.21 -0.47 6.07
C GLU A 251 12.72 0.56 5.05
N PRO A 252 13.71 0.26 4.19
CA PRO A 252 14.11 1.19 3.14
C PRO A 252 12.97 1.48 2.15
N PHE A 253 12.15 0.50 1.79
CA PHE A 253 11.00 0.71 0.92
C PHE A 253 10.01 1.71 1.52
N VAL A 254 9.65 1.57 2.80
CA VAL A 254 8.69 2.49 3.44
C VAL A 254 9.28 3.88 3.61
N LYS A 255 10.57 4.01 3.93
CA LYS A 255 11.26 5.32 3.98
C LYS A 255 11.22 6.01 2.61
N GLU A 256 11.57 5.29 1.56
CA GLU A 256 11.52 5.80 0.19
C GLU A 256 10.08 6.17 -0.23
N LEU A 257 9.07 5.37 0.18
CA LEU A 257 7.67 5.68 -0.08
C LEU A 257 7.22 6.97 0.63
N ILE A 258 7.63 7.18 1.88
CA ILE A 258 7.36 8.39 2.63
C ILE A 258 7.92 9.61 1.87
N GLU A 259 9.15 9.54 1.41
CA GLU A 259 9.81 10.61 0.66
C GLU A 259 9.13 10.86 -0.70
N LYS A 260 8.96 9.82 -1.52
CA LYS A 260 8.38 9.91 -2.86
C LYS A 260 6.91 10.37 -2.84
N CYS A 261 6.16 9.98 -1.82
CA CYS A 261 4.74 10.36 -1.69
C CYS A 261 4.53 11.60 -0.79
N ASN A 262 5.59 12.26 -0.32
CA ASN A 262 5.53 13.43 0.55
C ASN A 262 4.64 13.22 1.79
N LEU A 263 4.73 12.05 2.42
CA LEU A 263 4.00 11.74 3.63
C LEU A 263 4.62 12.46 4.84
N LYS A 264 3.80 13.14 5.62
CA LYS A 264 4.24 13.81 6.86
C LYS A 264 4.11 12.82 8.01
N THR A 265 5.22 12.29 8.47
CA THR A 265 5.28 11.38 9.63
C THR A 265 5.32 12.17 10.94
N ALA A 266 4.80 11.56 12.01
CA ALA A 266 4.86 12.16 13.34
C ALA A 266 6.27 12.05 13.99
N ARG A 267 7.16 11.28 13.37
CA ARG A 267 8.55 11.15 13.80
C ARG A 267 9.43 12.09 13.00
N PRO A 268 10.31 12.84 13.69
CA PRO A 268 11.30 13.71 13.03
C PRO A 268 12.33 12.89 12.24
#